data_647f4964b3554add434fc4f8a3858e9b
#
_entry.id   647f4964b3554add434fc4f8a3858e9b
#
_cell.length_a   1.000
_cell.length_b   1.000
_cell.length_c   1.000
_cell.angle_alpha   90.00
_cell.angle_beta   90.00
_cell.angle_gamma   90.00
#
_symmetry.space_group_name_H-M   'P 1'
#
loop_
_entity.id
_entity.type
_entity.pdbx_description
1 polymer ?
#
loop_
_entity_poly.entity_id
_entity_poly.type
_entity_poly.pdbx_seq_one_letter_code
_entity_poly.pdbx_strand_id
1 'polypeptide(L)'
;MTASPNENKLPDIRQTQLFNAPIEKVWTAVATAEGIAVWFMPNDFQPNVGHEFHLDAGPFGKSPCKVTEIDPPNRLSFNWGKDWFVIFELVAKEGQTEFTLIHGGWSTEGATEFGEPHEVVRDRMNGGWVGIVAKLGEYVRS
;
A
#
# COMPACT_ATOMS: atom_id res chain seq x y z
N MET A 1 -20.60 2.35 -29.76
CA MET A 1 -19.25 2.74 -29.37
C MET A 1 -18.72 1.78 -28.31
N THR A 2 -17.57 1.27 -28.53
CA THR A 2 -16.95 0.35 -27.54
C THR A 2 -16.21 1.17 -26.49
N ALA A 3 -16.50 0.93 -25.22
CA ALA A 3 -15.76 1.56 -24.15
C ALA A 3 -14.29 1.10 -24.19
N SER A 4 -13.35 2.01 -23.94
CA SER A 4 -11.95 1.63 -23.80
C SER A 4 -11.79 0.81 -22.53
N PRO A 5 -10.78 -0.10 -22.46
CA PRO A 5 -10.56 -0.89 -21.25
C PRO A 5 -10.34 -0.06 -20.00
N ASN A 6 -9.97 1.23 -20.16
CA ASN A 6 -9.68 2.12 -19.05
C ASN A 6 -10.82 3.05 -18.66
N GLU A 7 -11.93 3.05 -19.41
CA GLU A 7 -13.02 3.99 -19.15
C GLU A 7 -13.70 3.78 -17.78
N ASN A 8 -13.73 2.54 -17.30
CA ASN A 8 -14.35 2.21 -16.02
C ASN A 8 -13.32 2.16 -14.86
N LYS A 9 -12.07 2.53 -15.13
CA LYS A 9 -11.04 2.54 -14.12
C LYS A 9 -10.85 3.94 -13.57
N LEU A 10 -10.73 4.00 -12.25
CA LEU A 10 -10.27 5.21 -11.59
C LEU A 10 -8.74 5.20 -11.55
N PRO A 11 -8.08 6.37 -11.58
CA PRO A 11 -6.63 6.43 -11.52
C PRO A 11 -6.08 5.80 -10.24
N ASP A 12 -4.89 5.22 -10.32
CA ASP A 12 -4.21 4.72 -9.14
C ASP A 12 -3.93 5.88 -8.18
N ILE A 13 -4.03 5.60 -6.88
CA ILE A 13 -3.52 6.52 -5.88
C ILE A 13 -2.00 6.41 -5.94
N ARG A 14 -1.31 7.55 -6.07
CA ARG A 14 0.14 7.57 -6.15
C ARG A 14 0.67 8.70 -5.29
N GLN A 15 1.55 8.37 -4.35
CA GLN A 15 2.16 9.34 -3.45
C GLN A 15 3.64 9.05 -3.32
N THR A 16 4.46 10.09 -3.49
CA THR A 16 5.91 9.99 -3.38
C THR A 16 6.40 10.96 -2.31
N GLN A 17 7.30 10.47 -1.45
CA GLN A 17 7.89 11.30 -0.41
C GLN A 17 9.34 10.89 -0.21
N LEU A 18 10.21 11.88 0.03
CA LEU A 18 11.60 11.63 0.36
C LEU A 18 11.73 11.46 1.88
N PHE A 19 12.23 10.31 2.30
CA PHE A 19 12.44 10.00 3.72
C PHE A 19 13.89 10.21 4.11
N ASN A 20 14.12 10.82 5.25
CA ASN A 20 15.47 11.05 5.78
C ASN A 20 15.95 9.81 6.53
N ALA A 21 16.15 8.72 5.79
CA ALA A 21 16.60 7.44 6.33
C ALA A 21 17.20 6.59 5.22
N PRO A 22 18.18 5.72 5.52
CA PRO A 22 18.73 4.84 4.50
C PRO A 22 17.73 3.79 4.06
N ILE A 23 17.91 3.30 2.84
CA ILE A 23 16.94 2.40 2.19
C ILE A 23 16.71 1.11 2.99
N GLU A 24 17.73 0.58 3.65
CA GLU A 24 17.61 -0.64 4.44
C GLU A 24 16.65 -0.43 5.61
N LYS A 25 16.67 0.74 6.22
CA LYS A 25 15.77 1.06 7.34
C LYS A 25 14.33 1.21 6.86
N VAL A 26 14.12 1.85 5.72
CA VAL A 26 12.79 1.97 5.13
C VAL A 26 12.27 0.59 4.71
N TRP A 27 13.13 -0.24 4.11
CA TRP A 27 12.74 -1.59 3.73
C TRP A 27 12.27 -2.40 4.93
N THR A 28 13.00 -2.35 6.05
CA THR A 28 12.61 -3.05 7.28
C THR A 28 11.23 -2.58 7.77
N ALA A 29 10.94 -1.28 7.61
CA ALA A 29 9.66 -0.73 8.04
C ALA A 29 8.49 -1.20 7.18
N VAL A 30 8.71 -1.45 5.88
CA VAL A 30 7.62 -1.83 4.96
C VAL A 30 7.54 -3.33 4.70
N ALA A 31 8.59 -4.09 5.04
CA ALA A 31 8.69 -5.51 4.70
C ALA A 31 8.73 -6.41 5.93
N THR A 32 8.27 -5.94 7.09
CA THR A 32 8.13 -6.75 8.30
C THR A 32 6.77 -6.48 8.93
N ALA A 33 6.23 -7.50 9.61
CA ALA A 33 4.94 -7.37 10.29
C ALA A 33 5.01 -6.30 11.39
N GLU A 34 6.11 -6.29 12.16
CA GLU A 34 6.30 -5.29 13.22
C GLU A 34 6.34 -3.88 12.67
N GLY A 35 7.08 -3.68 11.57
CA GLY A 35 7.16 -2.36 10.94
C GLY A 35 5.81 -1.89 10.44
N ILE A 36 5.14 -2.70 9.65
CA ILE A 36 3.82 -2.35 9.07
C ILE A 36 2.82 -2.04 10.18
N ALA A 37 2.86 -2.74 11.31
CA ALA A 37 1.93 -2.49 12.42
C ALA A 37 2.14 -1.10 13.05
N VAL A 38 3.36 -0.55 12.98
CA VAL A 38 3.64 0.76 13.57
C VAL A 38 3.03 1.89 12.74
N TRP A 39 3.19 1.85 11.44
CA TRP A 39 2.77 2.97 10.58
C TRP A 39 1.48 2.72 9.81
N PHE A 40 1.02 1.50 9.74
CA PHE A 40 -0.16 1.15 8.96
C PHE A 40 -1.21 0.44 9.82
N MET A 41 -1.18 -0.91 9.87
CA MET A 41 -2.18 -1.71 10.60
C MET A 41 -1.56 -2.98 11.18
N PRO A 42 -2.12 -3.52 12.29
CA PRO A 42 -1.75 -4.86 12.74
C PRO A 42 -1.94 -5.87 11.61
N ASN A 43 -1.05 -6.85 11.52
CA ASN A 43 -1.02 -7.77 10.40
C ASN A 43 -0.22 -9.04 10.72
N ASP A 44 -0.33 -10.03 9.83
CA ASP A 44 0.44 -11.26 9.89
C ASP A 44 1.33 -11.42 8.64
N PHE A 45 1.85 -10.31 8.13
CA PHE A 45 2.70 -10.26 6.95
C PHE A 45 3.99 -11.05 7.11
N GLN A 46 4.41 -11.73 6.03
CA GLN A 46 5.75 -12.32 5.89
C GLN A 46 6.26 -12.01 4.48
N PRO A 47 7.58 -11.71 4.33
CA PRO A 47 8.13 -11.27 3.04
C PRO A 47 8.42 -12.44 2.08
N ASN A 48 7.38 -13.18 1.76
CA ASN A 48 7.48 -14.33 0.84
C ASN A 48 6.41 -14.20 -0.22
N VAL A 49 6.79 -14.30 -1.49
CA VAL A 49 5.83 -14.27 -2.60
C VAL A 49 4.83 -15.43 -2.43
N GLY A 50 3.56 -15.12 -2.58
CA GLY A 50 2.48 -16.08 -2.41
C GLY A 50 1.95 -16.20 -0.99
N HIS A 51 2.62 -15.57 -0.01
CA HIS A 51 2.14 -15.59 1.37
C HIS A 51 0.80 -14.83 1.49
N GLU A 52 -0.17 -15.48 2.08
CA GLU A 52 -1.46 -14.86 2.36
C GLU A 52 -1.43 -14.27 3.76
N PHE A 53 -1.86 -13.02 3.89
CA PHE A 53 -1.87 -12.32 5.16
C PHE A 53 -3.10 -11.44 5.28
N HIS A 54 -3.29 -10.86 6.46
CA HIS A 54 -4.45 -10.01 6.73
C HIS A 54 -4.00 -8.67 7.30
N LEU A 55 -4.70 -7.60 6.90
CA LEU A 55 -4.57 -6.29 7.51
C LEU A 55 -5.78 -6.09 8.42
N ASP A 56 -5.52 -5.83 9.69
CA ASP A 56 -6.58 -5.68 10.69
C ASP A 56 -7.01 -4.22 10.79
N ALA A 57 -8.15 -3.90 10.18
CA ALA A 57 -8.71 -2.56 10.16
C ALA A 57 -9.64 -2.28 11.35
N GLY A 58 -9.53 -3.04 12.43
CA GLY A 58 -10.35 -2.84 13.64
C GLY A 58 -11.82 -3.05 13.38
N PRO A 59 -12.65 -1.99 13.55
CA PRO A 59 -14.09 -2.14 13.38
C PRO A 59 -14.52 -2.46 11.96
N PHE A 60 -13.63 -2.25 10.96
CA PHE A 60 -13.90 -2.59 9.57
C PHE A 60 -13.53 -4.03 9.22
N GLY A 61 -12.96 -4.79 10.18
CA GLY A 61 -12.63 -6.19 9.98
C GLY A 61 -11.23 -6.40 9.43
N LYS A 62 -10.92 -7.65 9.09
CA LYS A 62 -9.63 -8.04 8.54
C LYS A 62 -9.73 -8.18 7.03
N SER A 63 -8.83 -7.53 6.31
CA SER A 63 -8.78 -7.59 4.85
C SER A 63 -7.79 -8.67 4.40
N PRO A 64 -8.20 -9.61 3.53
CA PRO A 64 -7.29 -10.62 3.03
C PRO A 64 -6.33 -10.02 2.00
N CYS A 65 -5.05 -10.38 2.09
CA CYS A 65 -4.01 -9.90 1.19
C CYS A 65 -3.13 -11.06 0.75
N LYS A 66 -2.39 -10.85 -0.35
CA LYS A 66 -1.45 -11.85 -0.85
C LYS A 66 -0.24 -11.16 -1.46
N VAL A 67 0.94 -11.56 -1.02
CA VAL A 67 2.20 -10.99 -1.53
C VAL A 67 2.41 -11.44 -2.97
N THR A 68 2.62 -10.49 -3.89
CA THR A 68 2.80 -10.75 -5.31
C THR A 68 4.22 -10.52 -5.78
N GLU A 69 4.99 -9.65 -5.10
CA GLU A 69 6.36 -9.36 -5.49
C GLU A 69 7.19 -8.94 -4.29
N ILE A 70 8.42 -9.48 -4.19
CA ILE A 70 9.42 -9.09 -3.20
C ILE A 70 10.75 -8.94 -3.92
N ASP A 71 11.26 -7.71 -4.02
CA ASP A 71 12.54 -7.39 -4.65
C ASP A 71 13.30 -6.44 -3.71
N PRO A 72 13.95 -6.99 -2.66
CA PRO A 72 14.63 -6.17 -1.67
C PRO A 72 15.83 -5.43 -2.27
N PRO A 73 16.09 -4.20 -1.86
CA PRO A 73 15.28 -3.36 -0.97
C PRO A 73 14.43 -2.35 -1.75
N ASN A 74 14.06 -2.65 -2.97
CA ASN A 74 13.51 -1.65 -3.89
C ASN A 74 12.01 -1.77 -4.14
N ARG A 75 11.42 -2.97 -4.02
CA ARG A 75 10.02 -3.13 -4.42
C ARG A 75 9.34 -4.25 -3.67
N LEU A 76 8.11 -3.96 -3.24
CA LEU A 76 7.22 -4.93 -2.60
C LEU A 76 5.81 -4.66 -3.08
N SER A 77 5.08 -5.71 -3.45
CA SER A 77 3.69 -5.55 -3.82
C SER A 77 2.83 -6.68 -3.27
N PHE A 78 1.55 -6.35 -3.07
CA PHE A 78 0.58 -7.35 -2.63
C PHE A 78 -0.81 -6.99 -3.17
N ASN A 79 -1.65 -8.03 -3.31
CA ASN A 79 -3.08 -7.84 -3.57
C ASN A 79 -3.78 -7.58 -2.25
N TRP A 80 -4.78 -6.69 -2.25
CA TRP A 80 -5.54 -6.31 -1.07
C TRP A 80 -7.02 -6.49 -1.37
N GLY A 81 -7.64 -7.45 -0.70
CA GLY A 81 -9.02 -7.81 -0.99
C GLY A 81 -9.16 -8.43 -2.37
N LYS A 82 -10.32 -8.24 -2.98
CA LYS A 82 -10.61 -8.88 -4.27
C LYS A 82 -10.16 -8.06 -5.49
N ASP A 83 -10.04 -6.72 -5.34
CA ASP A 83 -9.87 -5.85 -6.49
C ASP A 83 -8.62 -4.99 -6.44
N TRP A 84 -8.03 -4.76 -5.27
CA TRP A 84 -6.95 -3.79 -5.10
C TRP A 84 -5.58 -4.43 -5.14
N PHE A 85 -4.59 -3.61 -5.52
CA PHE A 85 -3.18 -3.94 -5.30
C PHE A 85 -2.48 -2.73 -4.71
N VAL A 86 -1.40 -3.00 -3.97
CA VAL A 86 -0.55 -1.96 -3.37
C VAL A 86 0.89 -2.27 -3.73
N ILE A 87 1.63 -1.24 -4.10
CA ILE A 87 3.05 -1.33 -4.45
C ILE A 87 3.81 -0.31 -3.62
N PHE A 88 4.91 -0.75 -3.00
CA PHE A 88 5.87 0.14 -2.36
C PHE A 88 7.15 0.11 -3.20
N GLU A 89 7.59 1.28 -3.68
CA GLU A 89 8.84 1.40 -4.43
C GLU A 89 9.81 2.29 -3.65
N LEU A 90 11.04 1.84 -3.51
CA LEU A 90 12.08 2.53 -2.75
C LEU A 90 13.28 2.76 -3.65
N VAL A 91 13.77 4.01 -3.69
CA VAL A 91 14.96 4.37 -4.45
C VAL A 91 15.92 5.09 -3.51
N ALA A 92 17.16 4.60 -3.41
CA ALA A 92 18.18 5.24 -2.57
C ALA A 92 18.63 6.56 -3.21
N LYS A 93 18.71 7.62 -2.37
CA LYS A 93 19.07 8.98 -2.79
C LYS A 93 20.06 9.60 -1.79
N GLU A 94 21.34 9.26 -1.90
CA GLU A 94 22.41 9.86 -1.09
C GLU A 94 22.11 9.81 0.42
N GLY A 95 21.86 8.61 0.94
CA GLY A 95 21.57 8.41 2.35
C GLY A 95 20.12 8.62 2.73
N GLN A 96 19.30 9.05 1.79
CA GLN A 96 17.85 9.17 1.95
C GLN A 96 17.16 8.16 1.06
N THR A 97 15.84 8.05 1.18
CA THR A 97 15.06 7.11 0.37
C THR A 97 13.86 7.81 -0.21
N GLU A 98 13.73 7.75 -1.54
CA GLU A 98 12.50 8.17 -2.20
C GLU A 98 11.53 7.01 -2.14
N PHE A 99 10.42 7.22 -1.46
CA PHE A 99 9.37 6.21 -1.26
C PHE A 99 8.17 6.57 -2.11
N THR A 100 7.68 5.61 -2.90
CA THR A 100 6.46 5.79 -3.69
C THR A 100 5.46 4.70 -3.30
N LEU A 101 4.25 5.13 -2.98
CA LEU A 101 3.09 4.27 -2.77
C LEU A 101 2.24 4.29 -4.03
N ILE A 102 1.83 3.12 -4.50
CA ILE A 102 0.83 3.00 -5.56
C ILE A 102 -0.27 2.07 -5.05
N HIS A 103 -1.51 2.54 -5.08
CA HIS A 103 -2.68 1.76 -4.67
C HIS A 103 -3.68 1.80 -5.82
N GLY A 104 -3.81 0.69 -6.52
CA GLY A 104 -4.62 0.61 -7.73
C GLY A 104 -5.70 -0.46 -7.63
N GLY A 105 -6.36 -0.70 -8.76
CA GLY A 105 -7.48 -1.64 -8.85
C GLY A 105 -8.82 -0.98 -8.63
N TRP A 106 -8.88 0.35 -8.72
CA TRP A 106 -10.13 1.11 -8.55
C TRP A 106 -10.97 1.08 -9.82
N SER A 107 -12.30 1.04 -9.64
CA SER A 107 -13.25 1.02 -10.74
C SER A 107 -14.46 1.88 -10.43
N THR A 108 -15.00 2.57 -11.45
CA THR A 108 -16.21 3.38 -11.29
C THR A 108 -17.43 2.51 -10.96
N GLU A 109 -17.41 1.23 -11.31
CA GLU A 109 -18.51 0.29 -11.06
C GLU A 109 -18.22 -0.67 -9.92
N GLY A 110 -17.00 -0.63 -9.34
CA GLY A 110 -16.59 -1.54 -8.31
C GLY A 110 -17.12 -1.19 -6.94
N ALA A 111 -17.16 -2.20 -6.08
CA ALA A 111 -17.43 -2.03 -4.67
C ALA A 111 -16.49 -2.94 -3.87
N THR A 112 -16.20 -2.54 -2.64
CA THR A 112 -15.36 -3.38 -1.75
C THR A 112 -16.13 -4.62 -1.31
N GLU A 113 -15.42 -5.58 -0.72
CA GLU A 113 -16.05 -6.77 -0.14
C GLU A 113 -17.01 -6.41 1.00
N PHE A 114 -16.96 -5.18 1.50
CA PHE A 114 -17.87 -4.66 2.52
C PHE A 114 -19.05 -3.87 1.92
N GLY A 115 -19.16 -3.83 0.58
CA GLY A 115 -20.28 -3.22 -0.12
C GLY A 115 -20.16 -1.73 -0.39
N GLU A 116 -19.02 -1.10 -0.10
CA GLU A 116 -18.82 0.33 -0.36
C GLU A 116 -18.35 0.60 -1.78
N PRO A 117 -18.91 1.60 -2.49
CA PRO A 117 -18.47 1.95 -3.85
C PRO A 117 -17.00 2.40 -3.86
N HIS A 118 -16.24 1.95 -4.87
CA HIS A 118 -14.83 2.33 -5.00
C HIS A 118 -14.61 3.83 -5.09
N GLU A 119 -15.49 4.56 -5.79
CA GLU A 119 -15.35 6.01 -5.90
C GLU A 119 -15.27 6.70 -4.53
N VAL A 120 -16.13 6.30 -3.61
CA VAL A 120 -16.19 6.87 -2.26
C VAL A 120 -14.96 6.45 -1.45
N VAL A 121 -14.63 5.16 -1.51
CA VAL A 121 -13.53 4.61 -0.73
C VAL A 121 -12.19 5.15 -1.24
N ARG A 122 -12.04 5.29 -2.57
CA ARG A 122 -10.82 5.84 -3.15
C ARG A 122 -10.51 7.25 -2.63
N ASP A 123 -11.52 8.13 -2.59
CA ASP A 123 -11.33 9.47 -2.06
C ASP A 123 -10.91 9.44 -0.59
N ARG A 124 -11.55 8.59 0.20
CA ARG A 124 -11.20 8.40 1.61
C ARG A 124 -9.78 7.89 1.77
N MET A 125 -9.41 6.88 0.98
CA MET A 125 -8.09 6.27 1.05
C MET A 125 -7.00 7.21 0.57
N ASN A 126 -7.27 8.00 -0.46
CA ASN A 126 -6.29 8.98 -0.94
C ASN A 126 -5.93 9.98 0.16
N GLY A 127 -6.93 10.49 0.86
CA GLY A 127 -6.69 11.36 2.03
C GLY A 127 -6.00 10.63 3.17
N GLY A 128 -6.40 9.38 3.44
CA GLY A 128 -5.80 8.55 4.49
C GLY A 128 -4.33 8.24 4.22
N TRP A 129 -3.97 7.94 2.97
CA TRP A 129 -2.59 7.62 2.62
C TRP A 129 -1.62 8.78 2.88
N VAL A 130 -2.08 10.03 2.76
CA VAL A 130 -1.23 11.19 3.09
C VAL A 130 -0.73 11.08 4.52
N GLY A 131 -1.63 10.83 5.46
CA GLY A 131 -1.27 10.68 6.88
C GLY A 131 -0.46 9.42 7.17
N ILE A 132 -0.80 8.33 6.50
CA ILE A 132 -0.12 7.03 6.68
C ILE A 132 1.33 7.13 6.20
N VAL A 133 1.57 7.70 5.03
CA VAL A 133 2.93 7.88 4.49
C VAL A 133 3.74 8.84 5.37
N ALA A 134 3.12 9.90 5.87
CA ALA A 134 3.78 10.82 6.80
C ALA A 134 4.22 10.08 8.08
N LYS A 135 3.37 9.20 8.61
CA LYS A 135 3.68 8.42 9.79
C LYS A 135 4.85 7.45 9.54
N LEU A 136 4.89 6.84 8.35
CA LEU A 136 6.02 6.01 7.96
C LEU A 136 7.32 6.81 7.94
N GLY A 137 7.28 8.02 7.36
CA GLY A 137 8.44 8.91 7.33
C GLY A 137 8.96 9.26 8.71
N GLU A 138 8.07 9.54 9.66
CA GLU A 138 8.44 9.82 11.03
C GLU A 138 9.07 8.60 11.72
N TYR A 139 8.49 7.43 11.49
CA TYR A 139 8.97 6.19 12.08
C TYR A 139 10.39 5.86 11.64
N VAL A 140 10.69 5.96 10.35
CA VAL A 140 12.02 5.61 9.84
C VAL A 140 13.07 6.67 10.15
N ARG A 141 12.65 7.89 10.45
CA ARG A 141 13.55 8.99 10.80
C ARG A 141 14.06 8.92 12.23
N SER A 142 13.31 8.29 13.11
CA SER A 142 13.62 8.24 14.55
C SER A 142 14.72 7.24 14.90
#